data_7be464987637e1143aa3225706564285
#
_entry.id   7be464987637e1143aa3225706564285
#
_cell.length_a   1.000
_cell.length_b   1.000
_cell.length_c   1.000
_cell.angle_alpha   90.00
_cell.angle_beta   90.00
_cell.angle_gamma   90.00
#
_symmetry.space_group_name_H-M   'P 1'
#
loop_
_entity.id
_entity.type
_entity.pdbx_description
1 polymer ?
#
loop_
_entity_poly.entity_id
_entity_poly.type
_entity_poly.pdbx_seq_one_letter_code
_entity_poly.pdbx_strand_id
1 'polypeptide(L)'
;VPRIREIDRELRMTMARAAMAAFQAGTDGKKELEAVRDKNLALQQERARLVEENFEEGFLDETPICDKCGGTGYIGAEMCECLRELCRQEQKKELSQLLGSGKESFEHFRLDLYPAEYDPKLGASPRKLMQYVYNNALHYARTFTLESGSILMIGATGLGKTFLSACIARTVADRGYSVLYSTAMQLFSDFETAKFARSTESADASRKYFTCDLLIIDDLGTEMTTQFTVSALYQIVN
;
A
#
# COMPACT_ATOMS: atom_id res chain seq x y z
N VAL A 1 9.97 7.18 32.40
CA VAL A 1 9.57 7.31 33.80
C VAL A 1 8.19 6.67 33.98
N PRO A 2 8.03 5.65 34.88
CA PRO A 2 6.74 4.97 35.05
C PRO A 2 5.60 5.93 35.43
N ARG A 3 5.88 6.91 36.30
CA ARG A 3 4.92 7.89 36.78
C ARG A 3 4.32 8.76 35.67
N ILE A 4 5.09 9.12 34.64
CA ILE A 4 4.59 9.88 33.49
C ILE A 4 3.52 9.06 32.75
N ARG A 5 3.72 7.75 32.55
CA ARG A 5 2.72 6.88 31.91
C ARG A 5 1.43 6.76 32.73
N GLU A 6 1.53 6.75 34.04
CA GLU A 6 0.37 6.76 34.94
C GLU A 6 -0.41 8.06 34.79
N ILE A 7 0.30 9.20 34.82
CA ILE A 7 -0.31 10.52 34.65
C ILE A 7 -0.99 10.62 33.29
N ASP A 8 -0.36 10.17 32.20
CA ASP A 8 -0.96 10.18 30.85
C ASP A 8 -2.23 9.32 30.77
N ARG A 9 -2.29 8.21 31.52
CA ARG A 9 -3.47 7.40 31.66
C ARG A 9 -4.56 8.12 32.46
N GLU A 10 -4.20 8.74 33.58
CA GLU A 10 -5.14 9.48 34.41
C GLU A 10 -5.72 10.69 33.67
N LEU A 11 -4.92 11.42 32.90
CA LEU A 11 -5.36 12.55 32.08
C LEU A 11 -6.39 12.09 31.04
N ARG A 12 -6.19 10.95 30.37
CA ARG A 12 -7.18 10.39 29.46
C ARG A 12 -8.50 10.02 30.16
N MET A 13 -8.42 9.49 31.38
CA MET A 13 -9.61 9.15 32.17
C MET A 13 -10.33 10.39 32.70
N THR A 14 -9.62 11.48 33.02
CA THR A 14 -10.24 12.74 33.44
C THR A 14 -11.04 13.38 32.31
N MET A 15 -10.58 13.30 31.05
CA MET A 15 -11.33 13.79 29.87
C MET A 15 -12.68 13.04 29.72
N ALA A 16 -12.67 11.70 29.87
CA ALA A 16 -13.90 10.93 29.82
C ALA A 16 -14.87 11.31 30.96
N ARG A 17 -14.36 11.52 32.19
CA ARG A 17 -15.15 11.97 33.35
C ARG A 17 -15.73 13.36 33.14
N ALA A 18 -14.93 14.31 32.60
CA ALA A 18 -15.41 15.65 32.29
C ALA A 18 -16.56 15.65 31.28
N ALA A 19 -16.46 14.78 30.24
CA ALA A 19 -17.53 14.62 29.28
C ALA A 19 -18.80 14.06 29.92
N MET A 20 -18.69 13.07 30.82
CA MET A 20 -19.83 12.50 31.56
C MET A 20 -20.46 13.55 32.50
N ALA A 21 -19.65 14.31 33.25
CA ALA A 21 -20.14 15.37 34.15
C ALA A 21 -20.86 16.50 33.40
N ALA A 22 -20.43 16.82 32.17
CA ALA A 22 -21.07 17.82 31.33
C ALA A 22 -22.49 17.44 30.88
N PHE A 23 -22.82 16.15 30.85
CA PHE A 23 -24.18 15.64 30.58
C PHE A 23 -25.09 15.58 31.81
N GLN A 24 -24.57 15.75 33.02
CA GLN A 24 -25.38 15.78 34.24
C GLN A 24 -25.90 17.20 34.48
N ALA A 25 -27.21 17.36 34.36
CA ALA A 25 -27.85 18.68 34.60
C ALA A 25 -27.96 18.95 36.11
N GLY A 26 -27.36 20.06 36.59
CA GLY A 26 -27.56 20.55 37.98
C GLY A 26 -26.30 21.14 38.62
N THR A 27 -26.46 21.61 39.87
CA THR A 27 -25.37 22.21 40.69
C THR A 27 -24.27 21.23 41.03
N ASP A 28 -24.58 19.90 41.13
CA ASP A 28 -23.58 18.83 41.40
C ASP A 28 -22.66 18.61 40.20
N GLY A 29 -23.16 18.72 38.97
CA GLY A 29 -22.34 18.61 37.76
C GLY A 29 -21.27 19.70 37.63
N LYS A 30 -21.59 20.94 38.10
CA LYS A 30 -20.59 22.03 38.09
C LYS A 30 -19.47 21.81 39.09
N LYS A 31 -19.78 21.36 40.32
CA LYS A 31 -18.78 21.06 41.34
C LYS A 31 -17.86 19.90 40.89
N GLU A 32 -18.44 18.88 40.27
CA GLU A 32 -17.71 17.73 39.77
C GLU A 32 -16.79 18.12 38.60
N LEU A 33 -17.25 19.01 37.70
CA LEU A 33 -16.46 19.56 36.61
C LEU A 33 -15.28 20.40 37.11
N GLU A 34 -15.48 21.22 38.15
CA GLU A 34 -14.42 22.01 38.79
C GLU A 34 -13.37 21.08 39.45
N ALA A 35 -13.80 20.06 40.16
CA ALA A 35 -12.90 19.08 40.77
C ALA A 35 -12.07 18.30 39.72
N VAL A 36 -12.69 17.91 38.61
CA VAL A 36 -12.01 17.25 37.48
C VAL A 36 -11.02 18.19 36.81
N ARG A 37 -11.36 19.48 36.63
CA ARG A 37 -10.48 20.50 36.07
C ARG A 37 -9.25 20.71 36.98
N ASP A 38 -9.46 20.87 38.29
CA ASP A 38 -8.37 21.14 39.23
C ASP A 38 -7.43 19.92 39.35
N LYS A 39 -8.00 18.70 39.33
CA LYS A 39 -7.19 17.47 39.25
C LYS A 39 -6.41 17.38 37.95
N ASN A 40 -7.00 17.74 36.83
CA ASN A 40 -6.34 17.73 35.52
C ASN A 40 -5.16 18.72 35.48
N LEU A 41 -5.35 19.95 35.99
CA LEU A 41 -4.29 20.96 36.11
C LEU A 41 -3.14 20.48 36.98
N ALA A 42 -3.43 19.87 38.13
CA ALA A 42 -2.39 19.34 39.03
C ALA A 42 -1.57 18.21 38.34
N LEU A 43 -2.24 17.30 37.63
CA LEU A 43 -1.59 16.24 36.87
C LEU A 43 -0.72 16.79 35.71
N GLN A 44 -1.20 17.82 35.00
CA GLN A 44 -0.41 18.47 33.96
C GLN A 44 0.84 19.15 34.52
N GLN A 45 0.73 19.83 35.66
CA GLN A 45 1.88 20.44 36.33
C GLN A 45 2.88 19.41 36.84
N GLU A 46 2.41 18.31 37.44
CA GLU A 46 3.27 17.20 37.86
C GLU A 46 3.99 16.58 36.67
N ARG A 47 3.26 16.37 35.56
CA ARG A 47 3.84 15.84 34.30
C ARG A 47 4.93 16.77 33.77
N ALA A 48 4.67 18.07 33.67
CA ALA A 48 5.62 19.04 33.15
C ALA A 48 6.91 19.04 33.99
N ARG A 49 6.79 19.06 35.34
CA ARG A 49 7.95 18.99 36.23
C ARG A 49 8.74 17.68 36.06
N LEU A 50 8.07 16.53 35.97
CA LEU A 50 8.75 15.25 35.76
C LEU A 50 9.43 15.16 34.39
N VAL A 51 8.90 15.81 33.38
CA VAL A 51 9.54 15.90 32.07
C VAL A 51 10.78 16.76 32.14
N GLU A 52 10.70 17.96 32.74
CA GLU A 52 11.82 18.88 32.91
C GLU A 52 12.98 18.26 33.77
N GLU A 53 12.63 17.50 34.81
CA GLU A 53 13.61 16.84 35.69
C GLU A 53 14.30 15.62 35.04
N ASN A 54 13.67 14.94 34.05
CA ASN A 54 14.17 13.67 33.55
C ASN A 54 14.59 13.67 32.08
N PHE A 55 14.26 14.72 31.32
CA PHE A 55 14.54 14.83 29.89
C PHE A 55 15.18 16.19 29.59
N GLU A 56 16.03 16.21 28.58
CA GLU A 56 16.60 17.45 28.07
C GLU A 56 15.49 18.29 27.35
N GLU A 57 15.70 19.61 27.34
CA GLU A 57 14.77 20.54 26.69
C GLU A 57 14.58 20.14 25.20
N GLY A 58 13.33 20.00 24.77
CA GLY A 58 13.00 19.57 23.42
C GLY A 58 12.99 18.04 23.19
N PHE A 59 13.33 17.21 24.18
CA PHE A 59 13.32 15.75 24.01
C PHE A 59 11.95 15.15 23.67
N LEU A 60 10.87 15.79 24.14
CA LEU A 60 9.49 15.40 23.83
C LEU A 60 8.87 16.22 22.69
N ASP A 61 9.61 17.16 22.15
CA ASP A 61 9.14 17.89 20.97
C ASP A 61 9.22 16.93 19.78
N GLU A 62 8.07 16.61 19.23
CA GLU A 62 7.97 15.83 18.00
C GLU A 62 8.61 16.66 16.87
N THR A 63 9.88 16.42 16.58
CA THR A 63 10.48 16.94 15.35
C THR A 63 9.73 16.30 14.18
N PRO A 64 9.04 17.09 13.38
CA PRO A 64 8.26 16.54 12.28
C PRO A 64 9.17 15.81 11.30
N ILE A 65 8.78 14.61 10.89
CA ILE A 65 9.51 13.78 9.91
C ILE A 65 9.73 14.54 8.59
N CYS A 66 8.94 15.57 8.33
CA CYS A 66 9.02 16.40 7.14
C CYS A 66 8.66 17.84 7.48
N ASP A 67 9.61 18.75 7.28
CA ASP A 67 9.41 20.20 7.54
C ASP A 67 8.37 20.83 6.61
N LYS A 68 8.17 20.28 5.39
CA LYS A 68 7.21 20.82 4.40
C LYS A 68 5.77 20.65 4.82
N CYS A 69 5.42 19.53 5.45
CA CYS A 69 4.04 19.21 5.84
C CYS A 69 3.85 19.12 7.36
N GLY A 70 4.89 19.37 8.16
CA GLY A 70 4.83 19.23 9.62
C GLY A 70 4.50 17.78 10.08
N GLY A 71 4.88 16.77 9.31
CA GLY A 71 4.61 15.36 9.61
C GLY A 71 3.20 14.87 9.23
N THR A 72 2.33 15.73 8.72
CA THR A 72 0.93 15.34 8.36
C THR A 72 0.82 14.51 7.09
N GLY A 73 1.83 14.55 6.23
CA GLY A 73 1.80 13.90 4.92
C GLY A 73 1.05 14.67 3.83
N TYR A 74 0.44 15.81 4.15
CA TYR A 74 -0.34 16.63 3.21
C TYR A 74 0.04 18.10 3.30
N ILE A 75 -0.04 18.80 2.17
CA ILE A 75 0.09 20.26 2.06
C ILE A 75 -1.23 20.76 1.46
N GLY A 76 -2.13 21.25 2.32
CA GLY A 76 -3.52 21.53 1.93
C GLY A 76 -4.25 20.23 1.54
N ALA A 77 -4.74 20.15 0.30
CA ALA A 77 -5.41 18.97 -0.24
C ALA A 77 -4.46 18.02 -1.00
N GLU A 78 -3.20 18.43 -1.21
CA GLU A 78 -2.23 17.63 -1.97
C GLU A 78 -1.35 16.78 -1.07
N MET A 79 -1.07 15.55 -1.53
CA MET A 79 -0.16 14.63 -0.84
C MET A 79 1.27 15.15 -0.90
N CYS A 80 1.92 15.26 0.26
CA CYS A 80 3.31 15.69 0.35
C CYS A 80 4.26 14.62 -0.22
N GLU A 81 5.41 15.05 -0.72
CA GLU A 81 6.45 14.16 -1.26
C GLU A 81 6.91 13.10 -0.25
N CYS A 82 7.00 13.44 1.04
CA CYS A 82 7.38 12.49 2.08
C CYS A 82 6.39 11.32 2.20
N LEU A 83 5.08 11.58 2.10
CA LEU A 83 4.07 10.53 2.13
C LEU A 83 4.06 9.72 0.84
N ARG A 84 4.24 10.37 -0.33
CA ARG A 84 4.40 9.67 -1.61
C ARG A 84 5.58 8.69 -1.55
N GLU A 85 6.70 9.11 -1.00
CA GLU A 85 7.88 8.24 -0.88
C GLU A 85 7.64 7.06 0.08
N LEU A 86 6.97 7.26 1.20
CA LEU A 86 6.57 6.18 2.10
C LEU A 86 5.63 5.18 1.39
N CYS A 87 4.65 5.67 0.63
CA CYS A 87 3.77 4.81 -0.16
C CYS A 87 4.55 3.99 -1.20
N ARG A 88 5.51 4.61 -1.90
CA ARG A 88 6.39 3.89 -2.84
C ARG A 88 7.20 2.80 -2.15
N GLN A 89 7.75 3.07 -0.98
CA GLN A 89 8.54 2.09 -0.23
C GLN A 89 7.69 0.90 0.23
N GLU A 90 6.47 1.14 0.71
CA GLU A 90 5.55 0.05 1.08
C GLU A 90 5.13 -0.77 -0.14
N GLN A 91 4.78 -0.14 -1.26
CA GLN A 91 4.48 -0.85 -2.50
C GLN A 91 5.65 -1.73 -2.97
N LYS A 92 6.89 -1.21 -2.89
CA LYS A 92 8.10 -2.00 -3.21
C LYS A 92 8.27 -3.21 -2.30
N LYS A 93 7.96 -3.08 -1.00
CA LYS A 93 7.99 -4.21 -0.07
C LYS A 93 6.93 -5.25 -0.41
N GLU A 94 5.70 -4.83 -0.65
CA GLU A 94 4.61 -5.71 -1.05
C GLU A 94 4.94 -6.47 -2.33
N LEU A 95 5.38 -5.76 -3.38
CA LEU A 95 5.83 -6.36 -4.63
C LEU A 95 6.98 -7.35 -4.40
N SER A 96 7.94 -7.03 -3.54
CA SER A 96 9.07 -7.89 -3.23
C SER A 96 8.65 -9.16 -2.47
N GLN A 97 7.65 -9.07 -1.60
CA GLN A 97 7.09 -10.23 -0.90
C GLN A 97 6.31 -11.15 -1.85
N LEU A 98 5.52 -10.58 -2.75
CA LEU A 98 4.73 -11.34 -3.73
C LEU A 98 5.62 -12.03 -4.78
N LEU A 99 6.68 -11.38 -5.22
CA LEU A 99 7.57 -11.86 -6.27
C LEU A 99 8.72 -12.76 -5.75
N GLY A 100 8.87 -12.88 -4.44
CA GLY A 100 9.70 -13.88 -3.74
C GLY A 100 11.22 -13.67 -3.78
N SER A 101 11.84 -13.21 -4.86
CA SER A 101 13.30 -13.14 -4.96
C SER A 101 13.88 -11.74 -4.87
N GLY A 102 13.09 -10.70 -5.14
CA GLY A 102 13.59 -9.33 -5.18
C GLY A 102 14.57 -9.02 -6.32
N LYS A 103 14.86 -10.01 -7.17
CA LYS A 103 15.86 -9.94 -8.24
C LYS A 103 15.26 -9.67 -9.64
N GLU A 104 13.94 -9.61 -9.74
CA GLU A 104 13.25 -9.39 -11.01
C GLU A 104 13.43 -7.92 -11.43
N SER A 105 14.45 -7.69 -12.26
CA SER A 105 14.70 -6.44 -12.94
C SER A 105 15.10 -6.70 -14.39
N PHE A 106 14.89 -5.71 -15.25
CA PHE A 106 15.29 -5.82 -16.65
C PHE A 106 16.79 -6.08 -16.82
N GLU A 107 17.63 -5.62 -15.88
CA GLU A 107 19.09 -5.83 -15.88
C GLU A 107 19.46 -7.29 -15.60
N HIS A 108 18.65 -8.01 -14.83
CA HIS A 108 18.86 -9.42 -14.48
C HIS A 108 18.18 -10.39 -15.45
N PHE A 109 17.46 -9.89 -16.46
CA PHE A 109 16.82 -10.74 -17.45
C PHE A 109 17.87 -11.39 -18.37
N ARG A 110 17.87 -12.72 -18.41
CA ARG A 110 18.91 -13.50 -19.08
C ARG A 110 18.46 -13.96 -20.47
N LEU A 111 18.81 -13.20 -21.48
CA LEU A 111 18.55 -13.55 -22.89
C LEU A 111 19.40 -14.74 -23.37
N ASP A 112 20.52 -15.02 -22.71
CA ASP A 112 21.41 -16.12 -23.01
C ASP A 112 20.78 -17.51 -22.72
N LEU A 113 19.73 -17.57 -21.91
CA LEU A 113 18.98 -18.81 -21.66
C LEU A 113 18.15 -19.27 -22.86
N TYR A 114 17.91 -18.41 -23.84
CA TYR A 114 17.15 -18.75 -25.03
C TYR A 114 18.09 -19.18 -26.16
N PRO A 115 17.76 -20.27 -26.93
CA PRO A 115 18.57 -20.75 -28.04
C PRO A 115 18.83 -19.67 -29.08
N ALA A 116 20.08 -19.60 -29.57
CA ALA A 116 20.49 -18.65 -30.60
C ALA A 116 20.28 -19.18 -32.02
N GLU A 117 20.12 -20.51 -32.16
CA GLU A 117 19.93 -21.18 -33.44
C GLU A 117 18.58 -20.79 -34.05
N TYR A 118 18.58 -20.72 -35.37
CA TYR A 118 17.35 -20.44 -36.12
C TYR A 118 16.37 -21.61 -36.03
N ASP A 119 15.13 -21.33 -35.65
CA ASP A 119 14.04 -22.30 -35.64
C ASP A 119 13.12 -22.06 -36.85
N PRO A 120 13.03 -23.03 -37.79
CA PRO A 120 12.16 -22.88 -38.96
C PRO A 120 10.68 -22.74 -38.64
N LYS A 121 10.22 -23.30 -37.50
CA LYS A 121 8.83 -23.20 -37.06
C LYS A 121 8.48 -21.79 -36.56
N LEU A 122 9.45 -21.11 -35.99
CA LEU A 122 9.26 -19.75 -35.45
C LEU A 122 9.66 -18.66 -36.44
N GLY A 123 10.36 -19.02 -37.53
CA GLY A 123 10.90 -18.06 -38.51
C GLY A 123 12.03 -17.18 -37.99
N ALA A 124 12.54 -17.44 -36.78
CA ALA A 124 13.62 -16.72 -36.14
C ALA A 124 14.23 -17.58 -35.01
N SER A 125 15.36 -17.16 -34.43
CA SER A 125 15.83 -17.80 -33.22
C SER A 125 14.97 -17.40 -32.01
N PRO A 126 14.74 -18.31 -31.03
CA PRO A 126 14.03 -17.99 -29.80
C PRO A 126 14.62 -16.78 -29.07
N ARG A 127 15.95 -16.66 -29.05
CA ARG A 127 16.64 -15.49 -28.44
C ARG A 127 16.27 -14.18 -29.12
N LYS A 128 16.21 -14.14 -30.44
CA LYS A 128 15.84 -12.94 -31.20
C LYS A 128 14.38 -12.53 -30.93
N LEU A 129 13.47 -13.51 -30.87
CA LEU A 129 12.07 -13.27 -30.52
C LEU A 129 11.94 -12.73 -29.09
N MET A 130 12.65 -13.36 -28.14
CA MET A 130 12.63 -12.91 -26.75
C MET A 130 13.26 -11.51 -26.57
N GLN A 131 14.32 -11.20 -27.35
CA GLN A 131 14.89 -9.84 -27.36
C GLN A 131 13.84 -8.80 -27.77
N TYR A 132 13.01 -9.12 -28.76
CA TYR A 132 11.92 -8.25 -29.18
C TYR A 132 10.87 -8.07 -28.07
N VAL A 133 10.45 -9.17 -27.43
CA VAL A 133 9.51 -9.14 -26.30
C VAL A 133 10.08 -8.33 -25.14
N TYR A 134 11.34 -8.57 -24.79
CA TYR A 134 12.05 -7.82 -23.75
C TYR A 134 12.07 -6.30 -24.03
N ASN A 135 12.44 -5.91 -25.26
CA ASN A 135 12.50 -4.50 -25.65
C ASN A 135 11.13 -3.82 -25.57
N ASN A 136 10.07 -4.52 -25.97
CA ASN A 136 8.69 -4.02 -25.87
C ASN A 136 8.26 -3.87 -24.41
N ALA A 137 8.54 -4.85 -23.56
CA ALA A 137 8.24 -4.80 -22.13
C ALA A 137 8.99 -3.66 -21.43
N LEU A 138 10.28 -3.49 -21.74
CA LEU A 138 11.11 -2.39 -21.23
C LEU A 138 10.59 -1.02 -21.69
N HIS A 139 10.26 -0.91 -22.97
CA HIS A 139 9.69 0.33 -23.53
C HIS A 139 8.38 0.67 -22.83
N TYR A 140 7.45 -0.28 -22.74
CA TYR A 140 6.17 -0.11 -22.06
C TYR A 140 6.36 0.39 -20.62
N ALA A 141 7.22 -0.28 -19.84
CA ALA A 141 7.45 0.09 -18.45
C ALA A 141 8.03 1.51 -18.28
N ARG A 142 8.94 1.90 -19.20
CA ARG A 142 9.57 3.23 -19.18
C ARG A 142 8.67 4.36 -19.66
N THR A 143 7.75 4.06 -20.55
CA THR A 143 6.85 5.07 -21.14
C THR A 143 5.42 5.00 -20.58
N PHE A 144 5.17 4.14 -19.63
CA PHE A 144 3.84 3.92 -19.03
C PHE A 144 3.20 5.24 -18.60
N THR A 145 1.92 5.39 -18.93
CA THR A 145 1.02 6.46 -18.48
C THR A 145 -0.36 5.84 -18.21
N LEU A 146 -1.26 6.57 -17.60
CA LEU A 146 -2.63 6.09 -17.36
C LEU A 146 -3.42 5.82 -18.66
N GLU A 147 -2.96 6.34 -19.78
CA GLU A 147 -3.54 6.10 -21.12
C GLU A 147 -2.86 4.94 -21.85
N SER A 148 -1.88 4.29 -21.24
CA SER A 148 -1.18 3.15 -21.85
C SER A 148 -2.14 1.99 -22.04
N GLY A 149 -2.08 1.35 -23.19
CA GLY A 149 -2.88 0.15 -23.48
C GLY A 149 -2.48 -1.05 -22.64
N SER A 150 -3.34 -2.06 -22.59
CA SER A 150 -3.09 -3.32 -21.90
C SER A 150 -2.15 -4.23 -22.68
N ILE A 151 -1.34 -5.04 -21.98
CA ILE A 151 -0.47 -6.07 -22.55
C ILE A 151 -0.98 -7.46 -22.15
N LEU A 152 -1.12 -8.36 -23.11
CA LEU A 152 -1.38 -9.78 -22.87
C LEU A 152 -0.14 -10.60 -23.22
N MET A 153 0.45 -11.29 -22.23
CA MET A 153 1.58 -12.18 -22.40
C MET A 153 1.12 -13.63 -22.54
N ILE A 154 1.30 -14.22 -23.73
CA ILE A 154 0.92 -15.60 -24.01
C ILE A 154 2.16 -16.42 -24.30
N GLY A 155 2.19 -17.66 -23.81
CA GLY A 155 3.27 -18.60 -24.07
C GLY A 155 3.33 -19.73 -23.05
N ALA A 156 4.15 -20.77 -23.33
CA ALA A 156 4.35 -21.89 -22.45
C ALA A 156 4.93 -21.49 -21.08
N THR A 157 4.82 -22.38 -20.11
CA THR A 157 5.40 -22.20 -18.78
C THR A 157 6.94 -22.11 -18.89
N GLY A 158 7.56 -21.33 -18.03
CA GLY A 158 9.03 -21.19 -17.98
C GLY A 158 9.64 -20.24 -19.02
N LEU A 159 8.83 -19.57 -19.86
CA LEU A 159 9.33 -18.61 -20.86
C LEU A 159 9.60 -17.18 -20.31
N GLY A 160 9.56 -16.98 -18.99
CA GLY A 160 9.90 -15.70 -18.37
C GLY A 160 8.76 -14.67 -18.33
N LYS A 161 7.49 -15.06 -18.57
CA LYS A 161 6.33 -14.14 -18.50
C LYS A 161 6.23 -13.44 -17.13
N THR A 162 6.17 -14.23 -16.06
CA THR A 162 6.14 -13.74 -14.67
C THR A 162 7.35 -12.85 -14.34
N PHE A 163 8.54 -13.19 -14.84
CA PHE A 163 9.73 -12.37 -14.63
C PHE A 163 9.60 -11.00 -15.33
N LEU A 164 9.14 -10.96 -16.59
CA LEU A 164 8.96 -9.71 -17.32
C LEU A 164 7.81 -8.87 -16.74
N SER A 165 6.70 -9.49 -16.32
CA SER A 165 5.62 -8.76 -15.65
C SER A 165 6.07 -8.15 -14.32
N ALA A 166 6.91 -8.86 -13.57
CA ALA A 166 7.55 -8.34 -12.36
C ALA A 166 8.51 -7.18 -12.65
N CYS A 167 9.30 -7.24 -13.72
CA CYS A 167 10.16 -6.14 -14.16
C CYS A 167 9.34 -4.89 -14.51
N ILE A 168 8.21 -5.07 -15.22
CA ILE A 168 7.28 -3.98 -15.54
C ILE A 168 6.72 -3.38 -14.24
N ALA A 169 6.21 -4.23 -13.34
CA ALA A 169 5.65 -3.80 -12.05
C ALA A 169 6.61 -2.90 -11.29
N ARG A 170 7.86 -3.34 -11.10
CA ARG A 170 8.89 -2.58 -10.38
C ARG A 170 9.22 -1.26 -11.06
N THR A 171 9.45 -1.29 -12.38
CA THR A 171 9.82 -0.10 -13.13
C THR A 171 8.70 0.96 -13.09
N VAL A 172 7.44 0.54 -13.20
CA VAL A 172 6.29 1.44 -13.13
C VAL A 172 6.10 1.98 -11.70
N ALA A 173 6.24 1.13 -10.68
CA ALA A 173 6.20 1.55 -9.28
C ALA A 173 7.34 2.54 -8.94
N ASP A 174 8.55 2.34 -9.47
CA ASP A 174 9.68 3.26 -9.29
C ASP A 174 9.41 4.65 -9.90
N ARG A 175 8.56 4.73 -10.92
CA ARG A 175 8.11 5.99 -11.51
C ARG A 175 6.99 6.67 -10.72
N GLY A 176 6.50 6.06 -9.66
CA GLY A 176 5.53 6.63 -8.72
C GLY A 176 4.08 6.30 -9.01
N TYR A 177 3.81 5.35 -9.91
CA TYR A 177 2.46 4.82 -10.14
C TYR A 177 2.10 3.74 -9.12
N SER A 178 0.82 3.65 -8.79
CA SER A 178 0.31 2.56 -7.95
C SER A 178 0.18 1.27 -8.76
N VAL A 179 0.86 0.22 -8.33
CA VAL A 179 0.89 -1.07 -9.02
C VAL A 179 0.33 -2.15 -8.13
N LEU A 180 -0.68 -2.85 -8.58
CA LEU A 180 -1.21 -4.05 -7.93
C LEU A 180 -0.81 -5.30 -8.73
N TYR A 181 -0.04 -6.19 -8.09
CA TYR A 181 0.31 -7.50 -8.63
C TYR A 181 -0.51 -8.57 -7.93
N SER A 182 -1.25 -9.38 -8.67
CA SER A 182 -2.09 -10.43 -8.11
C SER A 182 -2.12 -11.65 -9.02
N THR A 183 -2.30 -12.83 -8.44
CA THR A 183 -2.64 -14.00 -9.24
C THR A 183 -4.13 -13.98 -9.61
N ALA A 184 -4.50 -14.62 -10.70
CA ALA A 184 -5.90 -14.76 -11.08
C ALA A 184 -6.74 -15.41 -9.96
N MET A 185 -6.18 -16.43 -9.28
CA MET A 185 -6.83 -17.10 -8.14
C MET A 185 -7.15 -16.14 -7.00
N GLN A 186 -6.18 -15.32 -6.58
CA GLN A 186 -6.39 -14.35 -5.49
C GLN A 186 -7.43 -13.29 -5.89
N LEU A 187 -7.35 -12.80 -7.12
CA LEU A 187 -8.30 -11.83 -7.66
C LEU A 187 -9.73 -12.38 -7.58
N PHE A 188 -9.98 -13.58 -8.09
CA PHE A 188 -11.33 -14.14 -8.06
C PHE A 188 -11.82 -14.46 -6.65
N SER A 189 -10.93 -14.89 -5.75
CA SER A 189 -11.25 -15.08 -4.33
C SER A 189 -11.67 -13.78 -3.65
N ASP A 190 -10.98 -12.68 -3.93
CA ASP A 190 -11.34 -11.36 -3.40
C ASP A 190 -12.69 -10.87 -3.94
N PHE A 191 -12.97 -11.12 -5.24
CA PHE A 191 -14.29 -10.80 -5.83
C PHE A 191 -15.42 -11.65 -5.26
N GLU A 192 -15.19 -12.93 -4.99
CA GLU A 192 -16.17 -13.79 -4.29
C GLU A 192 -16.42 -13.27 -2.88
N THR A 193 -15.37 -12.95 -2.15
CA THR A 193 -15.48 -12.40 -0.80
C THR A 193 -16.28 -11.11 -0.81
N ALA A 194 -16.00 -10.19 -1.73
CA ALA A 194 -16.74 -8.94 -1.86
C ALA A 194 -18.22 -9.17 -2.21
N LYS A 195 -18.53 -10.15 -3.09
CA LYS A 195 -19.90 -10.47 -3.50
C LYS A 195 -20.76 -11.03 -2.36
N PHE A 196 -20.16 -11.84 -1.48
CA PHE A 196 -20.87 -12.48 -0.36
C PHE A 196 -20.68 -11.74 0.97
N ALA A 197 -20.04 -10.57 0.93
CA ALA A 197 -19.76 -9.78 2.11
C ALA A 197 -21.03 -9.32 2.84
N ARG A 198 -21.04 -9.51 4.17
CA ARG A 198 -22.06 -8.97 5.07
C ARG A 198 -21.57 -7.71 5.81
N SER A 199 -20.31 -7.33 5.66
CA SER A 199 -19.70 -6.15 6.26
C SER A 199 -19.10 -5.24 5.19
N THR A 200 -18.98 -3.95 5.49
CA THR A 200 -18.37 -2.95 4.60
C THR A 200 -16.88 -3.23 4.31
N GLU A 201 -16.14 -3.76 5.30
CA GLU A 201 -14.72 -4.10 5.14
C GLU A 201 -14.50 -5.21 4.09
N SER A 202 -15.37 -6.23 4.08
CA SER A 202 -15.27 -7.32 3.10
C SER A 202 -15.76 -6.88 1.71
N ALA A 203 -16.67 -5.92 1.62
CA ALA A 203 -17.12 -5.34 0.35
C ALA A 203 -16.00 -4.54 -0.36
N ASP A 204 -15.04 -3.99 0.40
CA ASP A 204 -13.92 -3.24 -0.14
C ASP A 204 -12.79 -4.12 -0.72
N ALA A 205 -12.83 -5.45 -0.54
CA ALA A 205 -11.76 -6.35 -0.98
C ALA A 205 -11.46 -6.28 -2.49
N SER A 206 -12.47 -6.05 -3.32
CA SER A 206 -12.30 -5.91 -4.77
C SER A 206 -11.93 -4.50 -5.23
N ARG A 207 -12.11 -3.47 -4.40
CA ARG A 207 -11.93 -2.07 -4.79
C ARG A 207 -10.50 -1.75 -5.24
N LYS A 208 -9.49 -2.37 -4.62
CA LYS A 208 -8.06 -2.19 -4.95
C LYS A 208 -7.75 -2.46 -6.42
N TYR A 209 -8.49 -3.39 -7.07
CA TYR A 209 -8.31 -3.75 -8.48
C TYR A 209 -8.78 -2.66 -9.46
N PHE A 210 -9.62 -1.73 -9.01
CA PHE A 210 -10.14 -0.62 -9.81
C PHE A 210 -9.48 0.72 -9.49
N THR A 211 -8.68 0.79 -8.43
CA THR A 211 -8.08 2.05 -7.97
C THR A 211 -6.58 2.13 -8.21
N CYS A 212 -5.93 1.03 -8.61
CA CYS A 212 -4.52 1.04 -8.99
C CYS A 212 -4.32 1.59 -10.41
N ASP A 213 -3.14 2.18 -10.66
CA ASP A 213 -2.77 2.71 -11.96
C ASP A 213 -2.38 1.60 -12.95
N LEU A 214 -1.74 0.53 -12.45
CA LEU A 214 -1.40 -0.66 -13.20
C LEU A 214 -1.81 -1.91 -12.43
N LEU A 215 -2.69 -2.71 -13.01
CA LEU A 215 -3.03 -4.04 -12.52
C LEU A 215 -2.28 -5.10 -13.34
N ILE A 216 -1.58 -6.00 -12.64
CA ILE A 216 -0.96 -7.18 -13.24
C ILE A 216 -1.64 -8.42 -12.69
N ILE A 217 -2.22 -9.22 -13.60
CA ILE A 217 -2.85 -10.50 -13.28
C ILE A 217 -1.96 -11.61 -13.82
N ASP A 218 -1.32 -12.35 -12.92
CA ASP A 218 -0.47 -13.47 -13.28
C ASP A 218 -1.23 -14.80 -13.22
N ASP A 219 -0.71 -15.80 -13.92
CA ASP A 219 -1.28 -17.16 -14.00
C ASP A 219 -2.74 -17.22 -14.46
N LEU A 220 -3.16 -16.29 -15.33
CA LEU A 220 -4.50 -16.27 -15.90
C LEU A 220 -4.72 -17.53 -16.77
N GLY A 221 -5.85 -18.21 -16.56
CA GLY A 221 -6.21 -19.46 -17.25
C GLY A 221 -5.91 -20.74 -16.44
N THR A 222 -5.46 -20.61 -15.20
CA THR A 222 -5.31 -21.73 -14.27
C THR A 222 -6.56 -21.97 -13.42
N GLU A 223 -7.47 -21.00 -13.40
CA GLU A 223 -8.74 -21.04 -12.69
C GLU A 223 -9.82 -21.81 -13.45
N MET A 224 -10.84 -22.28 -12.72
CA MET A 224 -12.04 -22.85 -13.34
C MET A 224 -12.83 -21.75 -14.06
N THR A 225 -13.07 -21.93 -15.35
CA THR A 225 -13.89 -21.01 -16.13
C THR A 225 -15.37 -21.15 -15.73
N THR A 226 -15.89 -20.15 -15.04
CA THR A 226 -17.30 -20.04 -14.64
C THR A 226 -17.89 -18.74 -15.16
N GLN A 227 -19.21 -18.60 -15.15
CA GLN A 227 -19.85 -17.32 -15.48
C GLN A 227 -19.39 -16.19 -14.55
N PHE A 228 -19.07 -16.54 -13.30
CA PHE A 228 -18.58 -15.58 -12.33
C PHE A 228 -17.17 -15.06 -12.68
N THR A 229 -16.22 -15.97 -12.95
CA THR A 229 -14.84 -15.59 -13.31
C THR A 229 -14.78 -14.78 -14.60
N VAL A 230 -15.57 -15.18 -15.61
CA VAL A 230 -15.72 -14.42 -16.87
C VAL A 230 -16.29 -13.02 -16.62
N SER A 231 -17.35 -12.91 -15.79
CA SER A 231 -17.97 -11.62 -15.47
C SER A 231 -17.04 -10.71 -14.67
N ALA A 232 -16.30 -11.26 -13.69
CA ALA A 232 -15.33 -10.50 -12.90
C ALA A 232 -14.18 -9.98 -13.77
N LEU A 233 -13.64 -10.81 -14.65
CA LEU A 233 -12.60 -10.40 -15.59
C LEU A 233 -13.10 -9.32 -16.56
N TYR A 234 -14.32 -9.48 -17.07
CA TYR A 234 -14.94 -8.48 -17.94
C TYR A 234 -15.08 -7.11 -17.26
N GLN A 235 -15.46 -7.08 -15.98
CA GLN A 235 -15.56 -5.83 -15.20
C GLN A 235 -14.22 -5.12 -14.99
N ILE A 236 -13.10 -5.87 -14.97
CA ILE A 236 -11.77 -5.30 -14.78
C ILE A 236 -11.21 -4.75 -16.10
N VAL A 237 -11.51 -5.43 -17.23
CA VAL A 237 -10.90 -5.10 -18.53
C VAL A 237 -11.65 -3.99 -19.26
N ASN A 238 -12.94 -3.76 -18.93
CA ASN A 238 -13.82 -2.75 -19.53
C ASN A 238 -14.24 -1.68 -18.55
#